data_be0f04cbd68ff2e4f4f90fb342ef686a
#
_entry.id   be0f04cbd68ff2e4f4f90fb342ef686a
#
_cell.length_a   1.000
_cell.length_b   1.000
_cell.length_c   1.000
_cell.angle_alpha   90.00
_cell.angle_beta   90.00
_cell.angle_gamma   90.00
#
_symmetry.space_group_name_H-M   'P 1'
#
loop_
_entity.id
_entity.type
_entity.pdbx_description
1 polymer ?
#
loop_
_entity_poly.entity_id
_entity_poly.type
_entity_poly.pdbx_seq_one_letter_code
_entity_poly.pdbx_strand_id
1 'polypeptide(L)'
;MRMDEFVLLREMLEIYSPSGSEGDMAAYLVTQMRALGFRTYQDPVGNAIGVLGHGEKEIVLLGHMDTVEGFIPIRLEDDRLYGRGAVDAKGPLATFILAAARVGPLPDKRIVVVGAVEEETASKGARYLLDSFSPQMTVIGEPSGWQHVTLAYKGRLVVTYRLAAPMRHTTAQGPSASERAVEFWRRLTDYTEQFNQGERHRFHTLDPSLHCISTHNGGFEEEVAMNMTLRIPFSLDVPSLKREMREWANGAAVGFSGEGVPYKAGKNNPLVRAFLRAIRTRNGRPTFKLKLGTSDMNTVGPVWDCPIVAYGPGDSSLDHTPDEHIQVEEFIKAISVMAEVIRDA
;
A
#
# COMPACT_ATOMS: atom_id res chain seq x y z
N MET A 1 -16.64 -25.05 9.73
CA MET A 1 -15.62 -24.06 10.10
C MET A 1 -14.77 -23.56 8.92
N ARG A 2 -14.13 -24.41 8.09
CA ARG A 2 -13.34 -23.94 6.93
C ARG A 2 -14.16 -23.27 5.81
N MET A 3 -15.40 -23.65 5.62
CA MET A 3 -16.27 -23.08 4.57
C MET A 3 -16.71 -21.65 4.89
N ASP A 4 -16.93 -21.32 6.18
CA ASP A 4 -17.43 -20.00 6.60
C ASP A 4 -16.36 -18.90 6.48
N GLU A 5 -15.09 -19.22 6.72
CA GLU A 5 -13.98 -18.25 6.62
C GLU A 5 -13.71 -17.81 5.18
N PHE A 6 -13.90 -18.73 4.24
CA PHE A 6 -13.74 -18.46 2.82
C PHE A 6 -14.89 -17.60 2.26
N VAL A 7 -16.07 -17.69 2.83
CA VAL A 7 -17.27 -16.95 2.40
C VAL A 7 -17.05 -15.44 2.50
N LEU A 8 -16.52 -14.94 3.63
CA LEU A 8 -16.27 -13.52 3.81
C LEU A 8 -15.37 -12.94 2.71
N LEU A 9 -14.23 -13.59 2.44
CA LEU A 9 -13.32 -13.11 1.40
C LEU A 9 -13.97 -13.16 0.01
N ARG A 10 -14.67 -14.25 -0.33
CA ARG A 10 -15.36 -14.36 -1.61
C ARG A 10 -16.37 -13.24 -1.81
N GLU A 11 -17.23 -12.99 -0.83
CA GLU A 11 -18.23 -11.92 -0.89
C GLU A 11 -17.57 -10.52 -0.99
N MET A 12 -16.45 -10.29 -0.29
CA MET A 12 -15.66 -9.06 -0.44
C MET A 12 -15.14 -8.90 -1.88
N LEU A 13 -14.72 -9.98 -2.54
CA LEU A 13 -14.23 -9.92 -3.91
C LEU A 13 -15.37 -9.67 -4.93
N GLU A 14 -16.59 -10.13 -4.64
CA GLU A 14 -17.77 -9.89 -5.48
C GLU A 14 -18.18 -8.40 -5.48
N ILE A 15 -17.82 -7.63 -4.45
CA ILE A 15 -18.07 -6.18 -4.37
C ILE A 15 -16.91 -5.44 -5.01
N TYR A 16 -17.12 -4.89 -6.22
CA TYR A 16 -16.10 -4.08 -6.90
C TYR A 16 -15.96 -2.71 -6.24
N SER A 17 -14.79 -2.41 -5.71
CA SER A 17 -14.51 -1.21 -4.90
C SER A 17 -13.20 -0.50 -5.31
N PRO A 18 -13.11 0.05 -6.53
CA PRO A 18 -11.95 0.85 -6.89
C PRO A 18 -11.87 2.12 -6.02
N SER A 19 -10.67 2.68 -5.85
CA SER A 19 -10.44 3.88 -5.03
C SER A 19 -11.43 5.00 -5.36
N GLY A 20 -12.09 5.54 -4.35
CA GLY A 20 -13.16 6.54 -4.47
C GLY A 20 -14.57 5.95 -4.66
N SER A 21 -14.72 4.61 -4.71
CA SER A 21 -15.99 3.92 -4.90
C SER A 21 -16.20 2.79 -3.87
N GLU A 22 -15.72 2.98 -2.64
CA GLU A 22 -15.72 1.94 -1.60
C GLU A 22 -17.02 1.86 -0.78
N GLY A 23 -18.02 2.69 -1.06
CA GLY A 23 -19.22 2.82 -0.22
C GLY A 23 -19.95 1.51 0.07
N ASP A 24 -20.18 0.69 -0.96
CA ASP A 24 -20.84 -0.61 -0.82
C ASP A 24 -19.99 -1.60 -0.02
N MET A 25 -18.66 -1.57 -0.22
CA MET A 25 -17.71 -2.38 0.53
C MET A 25 -17.70 -1.99 2.00
N ALA A 26 -17.68 -0.69 2.31
CA ALA A 26 -17.71 -0.20 3.69
C ALA A 26 -19.01 -0.62 4.42
N ALA A 27 -20.16 -0.48 3.76
CA ALA A 27 -21.46 -0.90 4.31
C ALA A 27 -21.49 -2.41 4.56
N TYR A 28 -20.97 -3.20 3.63
CA TYR A 28 -20.84 -4.64 3.76
C TYR A 28 -19.96 -5.00 4.97
N LEU A 29 -18.74 -4.44 5.06
CA LEU A 29 -17.80 -4.71 6.15
C LEU A 29 -18.38 -4.34 7.53
N VAL A 30 -19.02 -3.18 7.65
CA VAL A 30 -19.71 -2.76 8.88
C VAL A 30 -20.76 -3.81 9.30
N THR A 31 -21.51 -4.35 8.32
CA THR A 31 -22.54 -5.35 8.57
C THR A 31 -21.93 -6.70 8.99
N GLN A 32 -20.92 -7.17 8.26
CA GLN A 32 -20.27 -8.46 8.56
C GLN A 32 -19.51 -8.43 9.89
N MET A 33 -18.75 -7.38 10.16
CA MET A 33 -18.07 -7.24 11.45
C MET A 33 -19.07 -7.18 12.61
N ARG A 34 -20.22 -6.50 12.43
CA ARG A 34 -21.29 -6.51 13.46
C ARG A 34 -21.82 -7.91 13.72
N ALA A 35 -22.09 -8.69 12.68
CA ALA A 35 -22.54 -10.07 12.81
C ALA A 35 -21.50 -10.97 13.51
N LEU A 36 -20.22 -10.63 13.38
CA LEU A 36 -19.10 -11.30 14.06
C LEU A 36 -18.86 -10.79 15.49
N GLY A 37 -19.71 -9.89 16.02
CA GLY A 37 -19.66 -9.42 17.40
C GLY A 37 -18.85 -8.15 17.64
N PHE A 38 -18.40 -7.46 16.59
CA PHE A 38 -17.75 -6.16 16.72
C PHE A 38 -18.77 -5.03 16.97
N ARG A 39 -18.39 -4.03 17.74
CA ARG A 39 -19.02 -2.71 17.69
C ARG A 39 -18.50 -1.99 16.45
N THR A 40 -19.41 -1.64 15.53
CA THR A 40 -19.02 -1.16 14.20
C THR A 40 -19.58 0.22 13.89
N TYR A 41 -18.85 0.97 13.10
CA TYR A 41 -19.29 2.24 12.51
C TYR A 41 -18.48 2.55 11.25
N GLN A 42 -19.00 3.47 10.45
CA GLN A 42 -18.26 4.11 9.37
C GLN A 42 -17.88 5.51 9.82
N ASP A 43 -16.63 5.91 9.58
CA ASP A 43 -16.17 7.24 9.92
C ASP A 43 -16.53 8.27 8.80
N PRO A 44 -16.34 9.60 9.04
CA PRO A 44 -16.70 10.63 8.09
C PRO A 44 -15.99 10.57 6.73
N VAL A 45 -14.84 9.91 6.61
CA VAL A 45 -14.12 9.77 5.34
C VAL A 45 -14.46 8.48 4.60
N GLY A 46 -15.22 7.56 5.26
CA GLY A 46 -15.70 6.33 4.66
C GLY A 46 -15.04 5.05 5.16
N ASN A 47 -14.08 5.11 6.09
CA ASN A 47 -13.46 3.90 6.62
C ASN A 47 -14.49 3.03 7.36
N ALA A 48 -14.41 1.70 7.16
CA ALA A 48 -15.19 0.73 7.93
C ALA A 48 -14.41 0.32 9.18
N ILE A 49 -14.97 0.58 10.36
CA ILE A 49 -14.29 0.34 11.64
C ILE A 49 -15.06 -0.67 12.47
N GLY A 50 -14.35 -1.69 12.95
CA GLY A 50 -14.86 -2.69 13.89
C GLY A 50 -14.00 -2.75 15.16
N VAL A 51 -14.63 -2.73 16.33
CA VAL A 51 -13.94 -2.73 17.63
C VAL A 51 -14.38 -3.91 18.48
N LEU A 52 -13.44 -4.71 18.98
CA LEU A 52 -13.64 -5.77 19.96
C LEU A 52 -12.93 -5.43 21.28
N GLY A 53 -13.61 -5.68 22.39
CA GLY A 53 -13.08 -5.36 23.71
C GLY A 53 -13.09 -3.85 24.02
N HIS A 54 -12.64 -3.51 25.24
CA HIS A 54 -12.61 -2.15 25.78
C HIS A 54 -11.43 -1.93 26.73
N GLY A 55 -10.42 -2.81 26.64
CA GLY A 55 -9.19 -2.66 27.43
C GLY A 55 -8.37 -1.43 27.01
N GLU A 56 -7.40 -1.10 27.84
CA GLU A 56 -6.53 0.08 27.62
C GLU A 56 -5.48 -0.15 26.53
N LYS A 57 -5.11 -1.42 26.28
CA LYS A 57 -4.13 -1.76 25.25
C LYS A 57 -4.80 -1.79 23.88
N GLU A 58 -4.55 -0.75 23.08
CA GLU A 58 -5.09 -0.64 21.75
C GLU A 58 -4.20 -1.33 20.71
N ILE A 59 -4.79 -2.25 19.97
CA ILE A 59 -4.18 -2.93 18.82
C ILE A 59 -4.93 -2.51 17.58
N VAL A 60 -4.26 -1.88 16.62
CA VAL A 60 -4.85 -1.48 15.35
C VAL A 60 -4.43 -2.45 14.25
N LEU A 61 -5.41 -3.04 13.56
CA LEU A 61 -5.25 -3.86 12.38
C LEU A 61 -5.79 -3.04 11.20
N LEU A 62 -4.91 -2.38 10.49
CA LEU A 62 -5.22 -1.44 9.41
C LEU A 62 -4.99 -2.12 8.07
N GLY A 63 -6.05 -2.43 7.35
CA GLY A 63 -6.02 -2.84 5.96
C GLY A 63 -6.84 -1.88 5.11
N HIS A 64 -6.74 -1.98 3.78
CA HIS A 64 -7.55 -1.20 2.87
C HIS A 64 -8.61 -2.05 2.18
N MET A 65 -9.70 -1.40 1.75
CA MET A 65 -10.81 -2.06 1.09
C MET A 65 -11.00 -1.63 -0.36
N ASP A 66 -10.25 -0.62 -0.78
CA ASP A 66 -10.16 -0.23 -2.17
C ASP A 66 -9.21 -1.12 -2.97
N THR A 67 -9.33 -1.04 -4.27
CA THR A 67 -8.47 -1.72 -5.25
C THR A 67 -8.13 -0.79 -6.40
N VAL A 68 -7.11 -1.12 -7.17
CA VAL A 68 -6.95 -0.52 -8.49
C VAL A 68 -8.10 -0.92 -9.41
N GLU A 69 -8.28 -0.20 -10.51
CA GLU A 69 -9.27 -0.53 -11.53
C GLU A 69 -8.98 -1.88 -12.21
N GLY A 70 -10.00 -2.47 -12.80
CA GLY A 70 -9.93 -3.72 -13.53
C GLY A 70 -10.58 -4.88 -12.77
N PHE A 71 -11.84 -5.19 -13.12
CA PHE A 71 -12.57 -6.31 -12.55
C PHE A 71 -11.99 -7.65 -13.00
N ILE A 72 -11.83 -8.58 -12.07
CA ILE A 72 -11.43 -9.97 -12.33
C ILE A 72 -12.60 -10.87 -11.95
N PRO A 73 -13.14 -11.70 -12.85
CA PRO A 73 -14.21 -12.65 -12.54
C PRO A 73 -13.83 -13.58 -11.39
N ILE A 74 -14.72 -13.67 -10.40
CA ILE A 74 -14.49 -14.51 -9.24
C ILE A 74 -14.59 -15.98 -9.62
N ARG A 75 -13.52 -16.74 -9.38
CA ARG A 75 -13.49 -18.18 -9.62
C ARG A 75 -12.57 -18.87 -8.63
N LEU A 76 -12.91 -20.09 -8.28
CA LEU A 76 -12.08 -20.98 -7.48
C LEU A 76 -11.57 -22.11 -8.36
N GLU A 77 -10.27 -22.18 -8.56
CA GLU A 77 -9.59 -23.18 -9.37
C GLU A 77 -8.34 -23.69 -8.64
N ASP A 78 -8.20 -24.98 -8.47
CA ASP A 78 -7.01 -25.60 -7.86
C ASP A 78 -6.55 -24.94 -6.53
N ASP A 79 -7.47 -24.71 -5.59
CA ASP A 79 -7.24 -24.02 -4.31
C ASP A 79 -6.83 -22.52 -4.45
N ARG A 80 -7.06 -21.92 -5.62
CA ARG A 80 -6.80 -20.50 -5.92
C ARG A 80 -8.11 -19.75 -6.08
N LEU A 81 -8.31 -18.75 -5.25
CA LEU A 81 -9.43 -17.83 -5.39
C LEU A 81 -8.97 -16.59 -6.17
N TYR A 82 -9.47 -16.48 -7.40
CA TYR A 82 -9.20 -15.33 -8.28
C TYR A 82 -10.20 -14.21 -8.01
N GLY A 83 -9.73 -12.99 -8.07
CA GLY A 83 -10.54 -11.78 -7.93
C GLY A 83 -9.68 -10.55 -7.68
N ARG A 84 -10.12 -9.38 -8.13
CA ARG A 84 -9.42 -8.12 -7.86
C ARG A 84 -9.45 -7.81 -6.35
N GLY A 85 -8.29 -7.61 -5.74
CA GLY A 85 -8.12 -7.43 -4.30
C GLY A 85 -7.93 -8.76 -3.54
N ALA A 86 -7.88 -9.91 -4.22
CA ALA A 86 -7.62 -11.19 -3.55
C ALA A 86 -6.30 -11.16 -2.78
N VAL A 87 -5.31 -10.49 -3.32
CA VAL A 87 -3.99 -10.29 -2.74
C VAL A 87 -3.86 -8.88 -2.17
N ASP A 88 -4.23 -7.84 -2.94
CA ASP A 88 -4.00 -6.43 -2.61
C ASP A 88 -5.33 -5.65 -2.53
N ALA A 89 -5.91 -5.45 -1.28
CA ALA A 89 -5.54 -6.20 -0.07
C ALA A 89 -6.80 -6.66 0.70
N LYS A 90 -7.89 -7.07 -0.02
CA LYS A 90 -9.09 -7.64 0.64
C LYS A 90 -8.78 -8.95 1.36
N GLY A 91 -7.83 -9.76 0.85
CA GLY A 91 -7.35 -10.96 1.52
C GLY A 91 -6.71 -10.70 2.88
N PRO A 92 -5.71 -9.81 2.98
CA PRO A 92 -5.16 -9.33 4.26
C PRO A 92 -6.22 -8.73 5.19
N LEU A 93 -7.14 -7.89 4.71
CA LEU A 93 -8.20 -7.30 5.52
C LEU A 93 -9.18 -8.37 6.06
N ALA A 94 -9.61 -9.31 5.22
CA ALA A 94 -10.43 -10.44 5.65
C ALA A 94 -9.71 -11.29 6.70
N THR A 95 -8.40 -11.48 6.55
CA THR A 95 -7.56 -12.17 7.56
C THR A 95 -7.64 -11.47 8.91
N PHE A 96 -7.59 -10.14 8.95
CA PHE A 96 -7.69 -9.38 10.20
C PHE A 96 -9.06 -9.52 10.86
N ILE A 97 -10.13 -9.35 10.09
CA ILE A 97 -11.51 -9.50 10.59
C ILE A 97 -11.72 -10.88 11.20
N LEU A 98 -11.37 -11.93 10.46
CA LEU A 98 -11.58 -13.31 10.89
C LEU A 98 -10.68 -13.71 12.06
N ALA A 99 -9.44 -13.25 12.08
CA ALA A 99 -8.52 -13.49 13.18
C ALA A 99 -9.00 -12.82 14.48
N ALA A 100 -9.41 -11.55 14.41
CA ALA A 100 -9.95 -10.83 15.55
C ALA A 100 -11.27 -11.44 16.05
N ALA A 101 -12.18 -11.81 15.16
CA ALA A 101 -13.43 -12.50 15.51
C ALA A 101 -13.17 -13.86 16.19
N ARG A 102 -12.19 -14.64 15.68
CA ARG A 102 -11.79 -15.92 16.28
C ARG A 102 -11.20 -15.78 17.68
N VAL A 103 -10.50 -14.68 17.95
CA VAL A 103 -9.96 -14.37 19.27
C VAL A 103 -11.07 -13.92 20.22
N GLY A 104 -12.01 -13.12 19.71
CA GLY A 104 -13.04 -12.47 20.49
C GLY A 104 -12.51 -11.33 21.37
N PRO A 105 -13.38 -10.75 22.24
CA PRO A 105 -12.97 -9.68 23.13
C PRO A 105 -12.00 -10.19 24.20
N LEU A 106 -10.91 -9.45 24.41
CA LEU A 106 -9.92 -9.69 25.47
C LEU A 106 -10.10 -8.65 26.57
N PRO A 107 -9.95 -9.03 27.87
CA PRO A 107 -10.24 -8.14 29.00
C PRO A 107 -9.38 -6.87 29.04
N ASP A 108 -8.12 -6.99 28.67
CA ASP A 108 -7.10 -5.91 28.74
C ASP A 108 -6.82 -5.24 27.40
N LYS A 109 -7.47 -5.68 26.32
CA LYS A 109 -7.20 -5.21 24.95
C LYS A 109 -8.43 -4.61 24.29
N ARG A 110 -8.18 -3.64 23.45
CA ARG A 110 -9.11 -3.04 22.48
C ARG A 110 -8.57 -3.31 21.09
N ILE A 111 -9.16 -4.26 20.40
CA ILE A 111 -8.76 -4.63 19.03
C ILE A 111 -9.59 -3.80 18.06
N VAL A 112 -8.94 -3.00 17.24
CA VAL A 112 -9.56 -2.16 16.21
C VAL A 112 -9.18 -2.71 14.86
N VAL A 113 -10.16 -3.12 14.05
CA VAL A 113 -9.98 -3.50 12.66
C VAL A 113 -10.50 -2.36 11.79
N VAL A 114 -9.70 -1.93 10.86
CA VAL A 114 -10.04 -0.86 9.92
C VAL A 114 -9.92 -1.36 8.50
N GLY A 115 -11.00 -1.18 7.71
CA GLY A 115 -10.96 -1.18 6.26
C GLY A 115 -10.85 0.27 5.79
N ALA A 116 -9.64 0.70 5.41
CA ALA A 116 -9.38 2.06 4.98
C ALA A 116 -9.80 2.29 3.52
N VAL A 117 -10.13 3.54 3.21
CA VAL A 117 -10.43 4.01 1.85
C VAL A 117 -9.20 4.64 1.19
N GLU A 118 -9.15 4.58 -0.14
CA GLU A 118 -8.20 5.30 -1.01
C GLU A 118 -6.72 5.05 -0.65
N GLU A 119 -6.35 3.82 -0.25
CA GLU A 119 -4.93 3.47 -0.03
C GLU A 119 -4.15 3.54 -1.34
N GLU A 120 -4.70 2.97 -2.41
CA GLU A 120 -4.08 2.85 -3.74
C GLU A 120 -3.81 4.21 -4.43
N THR A 121 -4.34 5.29 -3.84
CA THR A 121 -4.17 6.66 -4.37
C THR A 121 -3.48 7.59 -3.38
N ALA A 122 -4.18 8.04 -2.36
CA ALA A 122 -3.73 9.11 -1.45
C ALA A 122 -3.65 8.70 0.03
N SER A 123 -3.94 7.44 0.38
CA SER A 123 -4.04 6.95 1.76
C SER A 123 -4.96 7.84 2.62
N LYS A 124 -6.09 8.28 2.05
CA LYS A 124 -7.00 9.23 2.71
C LYS A 124 -7.57 8.64 3.99
N GLY A 125 -7.94 7.36 3.96
CA GLY A 125 -8.44 6.64 5.12
C GLY A 125 -7.43 6.62 6.25
N ALA A 126 -6.21 6.18 6.00
CA ALA A 126 -5.15 6.11 7.00
C ALA A 126 -4.76 7.50 7.55
N ARG A 127 -4.71 8.52 6.68
CA ARG A 127 -4.42 9.91 7.12
C ARG A 127 -5.45 10.44 8.11
N TYR A 128 -6.73 10.14 7.90
CA TYR A 128 -7.80 10.55 8.81
C TYR A 128 -7.67 9.91 10.20
N LEU A 129 -7.06 8.72 10.28
CA LEU A 129 -6.92 7.99 11.54
C LEU A 129 -5.75 8.45 12.42
N LEU A 130 -4.84 9.29 11.89
CA LEU A 130 -3.61 9.67 12.60
C LEU A 130 -3.88 10.24 14.00
N ASP A 131 -4.90 11.09 14.11
CA ASP A 131 -5.29 11.73 15.37
C ASP A 131 -6.42 10.97 16.11
N SER A 132 -6.96 9.90 15.50
CA SER A 132 -8.11 9.15 16.05
C SER A 132 -7.69 8.00 16.96
N PHE A 133 -6.48 7.48 16.78
CA PHE A 133 -5.95 6.32 17.49
C PHE A 133 -4.55 6.57 18.05
N SER A 134 -4.25 5.93 19.18
CA SER A 134 -2.92 5.92 19.80
C SER A 134 -2.54 4.47 20.12
N PRO A 135 -2.28 3.64 19.08
CA PRO A 135 -2.09 2.21 19.26
C PRO A 135 -0.80 1.89 20.02
N GLN A 136 -0.84 0.82 20.82
CA GLN A 136 0.36 0.22 21.40
C GLN A 136 1.06 -0.74 20.43
N MET A 137 0.36 -1.17 19.39
CA MET A 137 0.93 -1.89 18.25
C MET A 137 -0.02 -1.85 17.05
N THR A 138 0.56 -1.94 15.86
CA THR A 138 -0.18 -1.88 14.61
C THR A 138 0.28 -2.97 13.64
N VAL A 139 -0.68 -3.58 12.96
CA VAL A 139 -0.40 -4.46 11.81
C VAL A 139 -1.08 -3.88 10.58
N ILE A 140 -0.29 -3.65 9.53
CA ILE A 140 -0.77 -3.18 8.23
C ILE A 140 -1.14 -4.39 7.38
N GLY A 141 -2.33 -4.37 6.79
CA GLY A 141 -2.88 -5.46 5.98
C GLY A 141 -2.36 -5.42 4.56
N GLU A 142 -1.22 -6.07 4.32
CA GLU A 142 -0.53 -6.08 3.05
C GLU A 142 -0.03 -7.48 2.68
N PRO A 143 0.03 -7.83 1.39
CA PRO A 143 0.49 -9.14 0.97
C PRO A 143 1.96 -9.35 1.31
N SER A 144 2.22 -10.20 2.25
CA SER A 144 3.58 -10.56 2.67
C SER A 144 3.89 -12.02 2.37
N GLY A 145 2.86 -12.86 2.22
CA GLY A 145 2.93 -14.30 2.34
C GLY A 145 2.86 -14.73 3.81
N TRP A 146 2.12 -15.79 4.12
CA TRP A 146 1.79 -16.17 5.50
C TRP A 146 3.00 -16.45 6.41
N GLN A 147 4.18 -16.71 5.84
CA GLN A 147 5.42 -16.98 6.56
C GLN A 147 6.32 -15.75 6.72
N HIS A 148 5.95 -14.61 6.14
CA HIS A 148 6.84 -13.47 6.07
C HIS A 148 6.25 -12.27 6.79
N VAL A 149 7.12 -11.45 7.35
CA VAL A 149 6.76 -10.18 8.01
C VAL A 149 7.44 -9.05 7.25
N THR A 150 6.67 -8.11 6.73
CA THR A 150 7.22 -6.94 6.05
C THR A 150 7.57 -5.87 7.07
N LEU A 151 8.82 -5.44 7.04
CA LEU A 151 9.37 -4.45 7.98
C LEU A 151 9.57 -3.07 7.39
N ALA A 152 9.58 -2.94 6.06
CA ALA A 152 9.87 -1.65 5.45
C ALA A 152 9.26 -1.50 4.06
N TYR A 153 8.97 -0.24 3.73
CA TYR A 153 8.55 0.24 2.42
C TYR A 153 9.42 1.40 1.98
N LYS A 154 9.68 1.50 0.68
CA LYS A 154 10.30 2.72 0.10
C LYS A 154 9.32 3.88 0.17
N GLY A 155 9.83 5.08 -0.02
CA GLY A 155 8.99 6.25 -0.25
C GLY A 155 8.52 6.36 -1.70
N ARG A 156 7.67 7.36 -1.95
CA ARG A 156 7.16 7.70 -3.29
C ARG A 156 7.22 9.20 -3.50
N LEU A 157 7.50 9.62 -4.73
CA LEU A 157 7.32 10.99 -5.19
C LEU A 157 6.74 10.95 -6.60
N VAL A 158 5.62 11.58 -6.83
CA VAL A 158 5.06 11.80 -8.17
C VAL A 158 5.59 13.11 -8.70
N VAL A 159 6.12 13.09 -9.93
CA VAL A 159 6.69 14.25 -10.61
C VAL A 159 5.92 14.48 -11.91
N THR A 160 5.42 15.69 -12.08
CA THR A 160 4.83 16.13 -13.34
C THR A 160 5.75 17.16 -14.00
N TYR A 161 5.96 17.02 -15.30
CA TYR A 161 6.66 18.00 -16.13
C TYR A 161 5.70 18.51 -17.19
N ARG A 162 5.63 19.83 -17.37
CA ARG A 162 4.79 20.46 -18.42
C ARG A 162 5.55 21.62 -19.04
N LEU A 163 5.59 21.64 -20.37
CA LEU A 163 6.20 22.70 -21.15
C LEU A 163 5.28 23.06 -22.32
N ALA A 164 4.99 24.34 -22.49
CA ALA A 164 4.46 24.92 -23.71
C ALA A 164 5.52 25.84 -24.31
N ALA A 165 5.75 25.73 -25.61
CA ALA A 165 6.71 26.56 -26.32
C ALA A 165 6.15 26.95 -27.69
N PRO A 166 6.54 28.10 -28.25
CA PRO A 166 6.12 28.49 -29.58
C PRO A 166 6.52 27.44 -30.63
N MET A 167 5.58 27.14 -31.55
CA MET A 167 5.84 26.24 -32.67
C MET A 167 7.03 26.74 -33.48
N ARG A 168 7.90 25.83 -33.88
CA ARG A 168 9.13 26.12 -34.57
C ARG A 168 9.22 25.31 -35.88
N HIS A 169 9.82 25.92 -36.89
CA HIS A 169 10.15 25.18 -38.10
C HIS A 169 11.21 24.13 -37.79
N THR A 170 11.15 22.98 -38.44
CA THR A 170 12.06 21.85 -38.19
C THR A 170 13.56 22.20 -38.43
N THR A 171 13.84 23.25 -39.20
CA THR A 171 15.19 23.78 -39.44
C THR A 171 15.62 24.85 -38.41
N ALA A 172 14.78 25.25 -37.47
CA ALA A 172 15.13 26.25 -36.48
C ALA A 172 16.17 25.69 -35.49
N GLN A 173 17.10 26.57 -35.07
CA GLN A 173 18.13 26.17 -34.10
C GLN A 173 17.58 26.00 -32.68
N GLY A 174 18.13 25.03 -31.94
CA GLY A 174 17.80 24.70 -30.57
C GLY A 174 16.73 23.63 -30.44
N PRO A 175 16.50 23.09 -29.24
CA PRO A 175 15.63 21.95 -29.00
C PRO A 175 14.14 22.32 -29.04
N SER A 176 13.32 21.42 -29.57
CA SER A 176 11.86 21.43 -29.45
C SER A 176 11.39 21.21 -28.01
N ALA A 177 10.10 21.43 -27.73
CA ALA A 177 9.55 21.12 -26.42
C ALA A 177 9.72 19.64 -26.06
N SER A 178 9.52 18.74 -27.02
CA SER A 178 9.70 17.31 -26.84
C SER A 178 11.15 16.92 -26.54
N GLU A 179 12.12 17.49 -27.25
CA GLU A 179 13.54 17.25 -27.01
C GLU A 179 13.97 17.74 -25.60
N ARG A 180 13.40 18.85 -25.12
CA ARG A 180 13.65 19.36 -23.78
C ARG A 180 13.06 18.43 -22.71
N ALA A 181 11.90 17.84 -22.94
CA ALA A 181 11.32 16.85 -22.04
C ALA A 181 12.15 15.55 -21.98
N VAL A 182 12.64 15.08 -23.13
CA VAL A 182 13.55 13.91 -23.20
C VAL A 182 14.87 14.22 -22.46
N GLU A 183 15.42 15.42 -22.61
CA GLU A 183 16.63 15.82 -21.89
C GLU A 183 16.40 15.88 -20.37
N PHE A 184 15.23 16.36 -19.91
CA PHE A 184 14.88 16.35 -18.49
C PHE A 184 14.83 14.90 -17.95
N TRP A 185 14.19 13.98 -18.68
CA TRP A 185 14.14 12.57 -18.32
C TRP A 185 15.55 11.95 -18.29
N ARG A 186 16.39 12.25 -19.27
CA ARG A 186 17.77 11.78 -19.33
C ARG A 186 18.59 12.26 -18.10
N ARG A 187 18.48 13.52 -17.71
CA ARG A 187 19.14 14.05 -16.51
C ARG A 187 18.68 13.35 -15.24
N LEU A 188 17.38 13.06 -15.14
CA LEU A 188 16.83 12.30 -14.01
C LEU A 188 17.39 10.87 -13.99
N THR A 189 17.49 10.20 -15.13
CA THR A 189 18.05 8.84 -15.20
C THR A 189 19.56 8.85 -14.91
N ASP A 190 20.33 9.79 -15.44
CA ASP A 190 21.75 9.95 -15.15
C ASP A 190 21.99 10.18 -13.64
N TYR A 191 21.18 11.04 -13.02
CA TYR A 191 21.24 11.26 -11.58
C TYR A 191 20.96 9.98 -10.79
N THR A 192 19.93 9.21 -11.19
CA THR A 192 19.60 7.95 -10.51
C THR A 192 20.66 6.89 -10.68
N GLU A 193 21.29 6.79 -11.86
CA GLU A 193 22.42 5.89 -12.10
C GLU A 193 23.60 6.24 -11.20
N GLN A 194 23.94 7.53 -11.10
CA GLN A 194 25.00 8.01 -10.23
C GLN A 194 24.68 7.74 -8.75
N PHE A 195 23.44 8.04 -8.31
CA PHE A 195 22.98 7.79 -6.94
C PHE A 195 23.06 6.30 -6.58
N ASN A 196 22.68 5.43 -7.50
CA ASN A 196 22.64 3.98 -7.30
C ASN A 196 24.01 3.29 -7.42
N GLN A 197 25.05 4.05 -7.74
CA GLN A 197 26.38 3.50 -7.97
C GLN A 197 26.92 2.78 -6.72
N GLY A 198 27.23 1.50 -6.86
CA GLY A 198 27.71 0.65 -5.75
C GLY A 198 26.61 -0.02 -4.92
N GLU A 199 25.35 0.36 -5.06
CA GLU A 199 24.26 -0.28 -4.37
C GLU A 199 23.94 -1.66 -4.96
N ARG A 200 23.80 -2.67 -4.08
CA ARG A 200 23.54 -4.05 -4.48
C ARG A 200 22.09 -4.49 -4.26
N HIS A 201 21.38 -3.78 -3.43
CA HIS A 201 20.02 -4.14 -3.03
C HIS A 201 19.02 -3.08 -3.48
N ARG A 202 18.04 -3.46 -4.29
CA ARG A 202 17.02 -2.55 -4.86
C ARG A 202 16.26 -1.71 -3.83
N PHE A 203 16.21 -2.13 -2.59
CA PHE A 203 15.59 -1.34 -1.52
C PHE A 203 16.33 -0.03 -1.23
N HIS A 204 17.62 0.04 -1.55
CA HIS A 204 18.48 1.22 -1.34
C HIS A 204 18.66 2.08 -2.59
N THR A 205 18.16 1.64 -3.75
CA THR A 205 18.25 2.40 -5.00
C THR A 205 17.14 3.45 -5.10
N LEU A 206 17.39 4.51 -5.86
CA LEU A 206 16.35 5.41 -6.38
C LEU A 206 15.86 4.85 -7.71
N ASP A 207 14.55 4.60 -7.85
CA ASP A 207 14.00 3.98 -9.07
C ASP A 207 12.95 4.91 -9.69
N PRO A 208 13.27 5.59 -10.81
CA PRO A 208 12.33 6.39 -11.58
C PRO A 208 11.52 5.52 -12.54
N SER A 209 10.27 5.86 -12.75
CA SER A 209 9.39 5.27 -13.76
C SER A 209 8.68 6.38 -14.52
N LEU A 210 8.77 6.37 -15.85
CA LEU A 210 8.01 7.25 -16.72
C LEU A 210 6.70 6.54 -17.12
N HIS A 211 5.56 7.07 -16.64
CA HIS A 211 4.26 6.46 -16.89
C HIS A 211 3.60 6.97 -18.16
N CYS A 212 3.79 8.26 -18.44
CA CYS A 212 3.18 8.89 -19.61
C CYS A 212 4.09 10.01 -20.12
N ILE A 213 4.20 10.08 -21.43
CA ILE A 213 4.67 11.25 -22.17
C ILE A 213 3.66 11.55 -23.25
N SER A 214 3.15 12.76 -23.29
CA SER A 214 2.19 13.21 -24.30
C SER A 214 2.66 14.52 -24.92
N THR A 215 2.40 14.68 -26.20
CA THR A 215 2.71 15.92 -26.95
C THR A 215 1.45 16.38 -27.67
N HIS A 216 1.26 17.67 -27.73
CA HIS A 216 0.17 18.29 -28.48
C HIS A 216 0.69 19.49 -29.29
N ASN A 217 0.26 19.58 -30.55
CA ASN A 217 0.59 20.69 -31.44
C ASN A 217 -0.68 21.52 -31.69
N GLY A 218 -0.76 22.67 -31.02
CA GLY A 218 -1.92 23.59 -31.08
C GLY A 218 -1.86 24.60 -32.23
N GLY A 219 -1.02 24.38 -33.24
CA GLY A 219 -0.85 25.25 -34.40
C GLY A 219 0.15 26.39 -34.20
N PHE A 220 0.15 27.07 -33.06
CA PHE A 220 1.12 28.13 -32.71
C PHE A 220 2.04 27.72 -31.56
N GLU A 221 1.67 26.71 -30.80
CA GLU A 221 2.43 26.20 -29.67
C GLU A 221 2.56 24.66 -29.76
N GLU A 222 3.69 24.19 -29.33
CA GLU A 222 3.95 22.78 -29.03
C GLU A 222 3.91 22.58 -27.52
N GLU A 223 3.16 21.59 -27.06
CA GLU A 223 3.05 21.24 -25.66
C GLU A 223 3.59 19.85 -25.41
N VAL A 224 4.22 19.64 -24.26
CA VAL A 224 4.64 18.34 -23.79
C VAL A 224 4.33 18.17 -22.31
N ALA A 225 3.82 17.03 -21.92
CA ALA A 225 3.61 16.66 -20.54
C ALA A 225 4.19 15.28 -20.26
N MET A 226 4.81 15.11 -19.08
CA MET A 226 5.26 13.82 -18.56
C MET A 226 4.74 13.60 -17.15
N ASN A 227 4.39 12.36 -16.84
CA ASN A 227 4.09 11.88 -15.49
C ASN A 227 5.10 10.80 -15.11
N MET A 228 5.76 10.99 -13.99
CA MET A 228 6.81 10.11 -13.48
C MET A 228 6.53 9.77 -12.02
N THR A 229 6.97 8.60 -11.60
CA THR A 229 7.00 8.24 -10.17
C THR A 229 8.42 7.81 -9.80
N LEU A 230 8.89 8.27 -8.66
CA LEU A 230 10.16 7.86 -8.08
C LEU A 230 9.89 7.01 -6.84
N ARG A 231 10.54 5.85 -6.75
CA ARG A 231 10.60 5.04 -5.52
C ARG A 231 11.83 5.46 -4.72
N ILE A 232 11.58 6.02 -3.54
CA ILE A 232 12.56 6.78 -2.76
C ILE A 232 13.18 5.91 -1.67
N PRO A 233 14.52 5.75 -1.64
CA PRO A 233 15.22 5.11 -0.54
C PRO A 233 15.42 6.06 0.65
N PHE A 234 15.78 5.51 1.81
CA PHE A 234 16.04 6.28 3.04
C PHE A 234 17.17 7.30 2.93
N SER A 235 18.18 7.02 2.10
CA SER A 235 19.38 7.83 1.96
C SER A 235 19.21 9.06 1.08
N LEU A 236 18.07 9.21 0.39
CA LEU A 236 17.85 10.31 -0.55
C LEU A 236 17.43 11.59 0.18
N ASP A 237 18.11 12.68 -0.08
CA ASP A 237 17.66 14.05 0.23
C ASP A 237 16.64 14.52 -0.81
N VAL A 238 15.36 14.26 -0.55
CA VAL A 238 14.24 14.61 -1.43
C VAL A 238 14.16 16.12 -1.70
N PRO A 239 14.31 17.02 -0.70
CA PRO A 239 14.36 18.44 -0.93
C PRO A 239 15.47 18.87 -1.92
N SER A 240 16.67 18.27 -1.83
CA SER A 240 17.75 18.54 -2.77
C SER A 240 17.41 18.12 -4.19
N LEU A 241 16.93 16.88 -4.36
CA LEU A 241 16.51 16.38 -5.67
C LEU A 241 15.41 17.26 -6.30
N LYS A 242 14.43 17.72 -5.51
CA LYS A 242 13.39 18.64 -6.01
C LYS A 242 13.96 19.96 -6.50
N ARG A 243 15.00 20.51 -5.85
CA ARG A 243 15.69 21.73 -6.31
C ARG A 243 16.39 21.48 -7.65
N GLU A 244 17.18 20.42 -7.73
CA GLU A 244 17.87 20.05 -8.97
C GLU A 244 16.89 19.83 -10.14
N MET A 245 15.79 19.10 -9.93
CA MET A 245 14.77 18.93 -10.96
C MET A 245 14.16 20.24 -11.44
N ARG A 246 13.98 21.24 -10.56
CA ARG A 246 13.52 22.57 -10.98
C ARG A 246 14.58 23.31 -11.82
N GLU A 247 15.85 23.14 -11.50
CA GLU A 247 16.96 23.70 -12.30
C GLU A 247 17.03 23.02 -13.68
N TRP A 248 16.86 21.70 -13.75
CA TRP A 248 16.84 20.96 -15.02
C TRP A 248 15.65 21.30 -15.90
N ALA A 249 14.58 21.81 -15.32
CA ALA A 249 13.31 22.09 -16.01
C ALA A 249 13.47 23.08 -17.17
N ASN A 250 14.45 23.99 -17.11
CA ASN A 250 14.77 24.93 -18.18
C ASN A 250 13.53 25.62 -18.78
N GLY A 251 12.72 26.22 -17.89
CA GLY A 251 11.48 26.94 -18.25
C GLY A 251 10.21 26.07 -18.30
N ALA A 252 10.28 24.78 -18.08
CA ALA A 252 9.09 23.95 -17.87
C ALA A 252 8.57 24.08 -16.43
N ALA A 253 7.27 23.85 -16.26
CA ALA A 253 6.67 23.70 -14.94
C ALA A 253 6.90 22.28 -14.43
N VAL A 254 7.56 22.13 -13.26
CA VAL A 254 7.75 20.86 -12.57
C VAL A 254 6.94 20.87 -11.28
N GLY A 255 5.95 19.97 -11.19
CA GLY A 255 5.11 19.75 -10.02
C GLY A 255 5.53 18.51 -9.26
N PHE A 256 5.28 18.50 -7.94
CA PHE A 256 5.53 17.37 -7.06
C PHE A 256 4.29 17.08 -6.23
N SER A 257 3.92 15.81 -6.14
CA SER A 257 2.76 15.35 -5.36
C SER A 257 2.96 13.92 -4.87
N GLY A 258 1.99 13.38 -4.13
CA GLY A 258 1.97 11.99 -3.71
C GLY A 258 3.22 11.59 -2.93
N GLU A 259 3.80 12.51 -2.16
CA GLU A 259 5.00 12.25 -1.36
C GLU A 259 4.67 11.30 -0.20
N GLY A 260 5.30 10.14 -0.20
CA GLY A 260 5.32 9.19 0.89
C GLY A 260 6.75 9.02 1.39
N VAL A 261 6.98 9.25 2.67
CA VAL A 261 8.30 9.03 3.29
C VAL A 261 8.59 7.54 3.39
N PRO A 262 9.84 7.08 3.14
CA PRO A 262 10.18 5.70 3.39
C PRO A 262 10.05 5.38 4.88
N TYR A 263 9.56 4.17 5.22
CA TYR A 263 9.43 3.75 6.60
C TYR A 263 10.02 2.37 6.84
N LYS A 264 10.70 2.19 7.98
CA LYS A 264 11.30 0.93 8.39
C LYS A 264 11.09 0.69 9.88
N ALA A 265 10.38 -0.37 10.21
CA ALA A 265 10.18 -0.83 11.57
C ALA A 265 11.42 -1.52 12.14
N GLY A 266 11.59 -1.40 13.44
CA GLY A 266 12.59 -2.16 14.18
C GLY A 266 12.21 -3.64 14.25
N LYS A 267 13.15 -4.53 13.91
CA LYS A 267 12.93 -5.99 13.99
C LYS A 267 12.94 -6.56 15.43
N ASN A 268 13.31 -5.78 16.40
CA ASN A 268 13.58 -6.23 17.77
C ASN A 268 12.52 -5.70 18.76
N ASN A 269 11.26 -6.09 18.56
CA ASN A 269 10.13 -5.67 19.39
C ASN A 269 9.20 -6.86 19.70
N PRO A 270 8.26 -6.72 20.65
CA PRO A 270 7.33 -7.78 21.04
C PRO A 270 6.47 -8.28 19.89
N LEU A 271 5.94 -7.39 19.03
CA LEU A 271 5.08 -7.73 17.91
C LEU A 271 5.80 -8.65 16.91
N VAL A 272 7.02 -8.30 16.50
CA VAL A 272 7.84 -9.14 15.62
C VAL A 272 8.08 -10.51 16.25
N ARG A 273 8.41 -10.56 17.55
CA ARG A 273 8.63 -11.85 18.24
C ARG A 273 7.37 -12.72 18.26
N ALA A 274 6.19 -12.11 18.44
CA ALA A 274 4.91 -12.82 18.38
C ALA A 274 4.68 -13.45 16.99
N PHE A 275 4.90 -12.70 15.90
CA PHE A 275 4.83 -13.24 14.55
C PHE A 275 5.80 -14.40 14.32
N LEU A 276 7.08 -14.22 14.68
CA LEU A 276 8.08 -15.29 14.49
C LEU A 276 7.71 -16.57 15.22
N ARG A 277 7.12 -16.47 16.41
CA ARG A 277 6.63 -17.62 17.18
C ARG A 277 5.43 -18.25 16.50
N ALA A 278 4.39 -17.46 16.22
CA ALA A 278 3.14 -17.92 15.62
C ALA A 278 3.33 -18.59 14.25
N ILE A 279 4.29 -18.14 13.43
CA ILE A 279 4.65 -18.79 12.17
C ILE A 279 5.35 -20.14 12.42
N ARG A 280 6.28 -20.21 13.38
CA ARG A 280 7.01 -21.47 13.70
C ARG A 280 6.10 -22.54 14.29
N THR A 281 5.13 -22.18 15.12
CA THR A 281 4.14 -23.14 15.67
C THR A 281 3.28 -23.81 14.59
N ARG A 282 3.26 -23.22 13.37
CA ARG A 282 2.58 -23.78 12.18
C ARG A 282 3.55 -24.38 11.17
N ASN A 283 4.75 -24.77 11.61
CA ASN A 283 5.82 -25.33 10.79
C ASN A 283 6.29 -24.38 9.65
N GLY A 284 6.05 -23.07 9.78
CA GLY A 284 6.55 -22.07 8.86
C GLY A 284 8.00 -21.70 9.16
N ARG A 285 8.67 -21.13 8.14
CA ARG A 285 10.03 -20.60 8.26
C ARG A 285 9.95 -19.06 8.13
N PRO A 286 9.86 -18.33 9.25
CA PRO A 286 9.67 -16.88 9.19
C PRO A 286 10.88 -16.17 8.59
N THR A 287 10.61 -15.25 7.67
CA THR A 287 11.60 -14.32 7.11
C THR A 287 11.06 -12.91 7.09
N PHE A 288 11.94 -11.93 6.87
CA PHE A 288 11.58 -10.53 6.74
C PHE A 288 11.59 -10.10 5.29
N LYS A 289 10.60 -9.26 4.94
CA LYS A 289 10.54 -8.59 3.63
C LYS A 289 10.77 -7.09 3.75
N LEU A 290 11.37 -6.53 2.71
CA LEU A 290 11.49 -5.10 2.45
C LEU A 290 10.83 -4.86 1.10
N LYS A 291 9.77 -4.05 1.07
CA LYS A 291 8.96 -3.80 -0.13
C LYS A 291 9.44 -2.55 -0.88
N LEU A 292 9.41 -2.61 -2.19
CA LEU A 292 9.82 -1.49 -3.06
C LEU A 292 8.68 -0.49 -3.29
N GLY A 293 7.45 -0.88 -2.98
CA GLY A 293 6.26 -0.03 -3.03
C GLY A 293 6.10 0.87 -1.81
N THR A 294 4.93 1.44 -1.69
CA THR A 294 4.40 2.16 -0.52
C THR A 294 3.19 1.41 0.04
N SER A 295 2.80 1.71 1.26
CA SER A 295 1.56 1.28 1.89
C SER A 295 1.13 2.29 2.94
N ASP A 296 0.00 2.08 3.60
CA ASP A 296 -0.42 2.87 4.76
C ASP A 296 0.62 2.88 5.89
N MET A 297 1.56 1.92 5.91
CA MET A 297 2.71 1.94 6.83
C MET A 297 3.57 3.20 6.68
N ASN A 298 3.69 3.74 5.47
CA ASN A 298 4.41 5.00 5.20
C ASN A 298 3.66 6.22 5.78
N THR A 299 2.35 6.11 5.92
CA THR A 299 1.48 7.17 6.44
C THR A 299 1.43 7.17 7.96
N VAL A 300 1.13 6.02 8.56
CA VAL A 300 0.94 5.94 10.02
C VAL A 300 2.24 5.71 10.79
N GLY A 301 3.22 5.03 10.19
CA GLY A 301 4.47 4.67 10.85
C GLY A 301 5.29 5.84 11.39
N PRO A 302 5.43 6.96 10.67
CA PRO A 302 6.13 8.14 11.19
C PRO A 302 5.43 8.86 12.35
N VAL A 303 4.12 8.61 12.55
CA VAL A 303 3.28 9.34 13.51
C VAL A 303 2.96 8.49 14.73
N TRP A 304 2.61 7.21 14.55
CA TRP A 304 2.29 6.32 15.65
C TRP A 304 3.58 5.73 16.26
N ASP A 305 3.89 6.14 17.46
CA ASP A 305 5.09 5.68 18.21
C ASP A 305 4.84 4.29 18.84
N CYS A 306 4.66 3.28 17.97
CA CYS A 306 4.42 1.91 18.40
C CYS A 306 5.11 0.89 17.48
N PRO A 307 5.27 -0.38 17.92
CA PRO A 307 5.66 -1.46 17.03
C PRO A 307 4.70 -1.61 15.85
N ILE A 308 5.20 -1.51 14.62
CA ILE A 308 4.45 -1.66 13.38
C ILE A 308 5.12 -2.70 12.50
N VAL A 309 4.32 -3.55 11.86
CA VAL A 309 4.72 -4.45 10.78
C VAL A 309 3.62 -4.51 9.73
N ALA A 310 3.93 -4.93 8.50
CA ALA A 310 2.90 -5.33 7.56
C ALA A 310 2.86 -6.86 7.44
N TYR A 311 1.64 -7.40 7.34
CA TYR A 311 1.38 -8.82 7.29
C TYR A 311 0.05 -9.11 6.58
N GLY A 312 0.04 -10.18 5.81
CA GLY A 312 -1.12 -10.76 5.16
C GLY A 312 -0.74 -11.90 4.24
N PRO A 313 -1.68 -12.77 3.86
CA PRO A 313 -1.48 -13.80 2.86
C PRO A 313 -1.32 -13.18 1.47
N GLY A 314 -0.84 -13.98 0.53
CA GLY A 314 -0.75 -13.64 -0.87
C GLY A 314 0.66 -13.29 -1.36
N ASP A 315 0.87 -13.55 -2.63
CA ASP A 315 2.12 -13.24 -3.34
C ASP A 315 2.02 -11.87 -3.98
N SER A 316 2.77 -10.91 -3.47
CA SER A 316 2.79 -9.53 -3.97
C SER A 316 3.33 -9.37 -5.40
N SER A 317 3.79 -10.41 -6.05
CA SER A 317 4.09 -10.36 -7.49
C SER A 317 2.82 -10.38 -8.35
N LEU A 318 1.68 -10.72 -7.75
CA LEU A 318 0.37 -10.73 -8.38
C LEU A 318 -0.40 -9.42 -8.18
N ASP A 319 0.10 -8.50 -7.33
CA ASP A 319 -0.51 -7.19 -7.10
C ASP A 319 -0.75 -6.48 -8.45
N HIS A 320 -1.96 -5.96 -8.65
CA HIS A 320 -2.37 -5.20 -9.85
C HIS A 320 -2.34 -5.99 -11.19
N THR A 321 -2.08 -7.29 -11.16
CA THR A 321 -2.08 -8.11 -12.38
C THR A 321 -3.48 -8.62 -12.74
N PRO A 322 -3.74 -9.03 -14.00
CA PRO A 322 -5.01 -9.65 -14.38
C PRO A 322 -5.19 -11.07 -13.82
N ASP A 323 -4.12 -11.70 -13.33
CA ASP A 323 -4.11 -13.05 -12.78
C ASP A 323 -4.11 -13.07 -11.25
N GLU A 324 -4.50 -11.97 -10.62
CA GLU A 324 -4.53 -11.84 -9.17
C GLU A 324 -5.39 -12.92 -8.53
N HIS A 325 -4.78 -13.69 -7.63
CA HIS A 325 -5.42 -14.76 -6.89
C HIS A 325 -4.71 -15.04 -5.57
N ILE A 326 -5.44 -15.60 -4.62
CA ILE A 326 -4.90 -16.05 -3.33
C ILE A 326 -5.02 -17.56 -3.17
N GLN A 327 -4.03 -18.19 -2.57
CA GLN A 327 -4.10 -19.60 -2.17
C GLN A 327 -4.98 -19.73 -0.92
N VAL A 328 -6.04 -20.53 -0.97
CA VAL A 328 -7.00 -20.68 0.15
C VAL A 328 -6.30 -21.25 1.38
N GLU A 329 -5.41 -22.24 1.21
CA GLU A 329 -4.65 -22.81 2.32
C GLU A 329 -3.76 -21.76 3.01
N GLU A 330 -3.14 -20.87 2.23
CA GLU A 330 -2.32 -19.77 2.74
C GLU A 330 -3.15 -18.78 3.54
N PHE A 331 -4.32 -18.39 3.01
CA PHE A 331 -5.26 -17.52 3.69
C PHE A 331 -5.67 -18.06 5.06
N ILE A 332 -6.05 -19.35 5.15
CA ILE A 332 -6.41 -20.01 6.40
C ILE A 332 -5.24 -20.04 7.41
N LYS A 333 -4.02 -20.27 6.92
CA LYS A 333 -2.82 -20.23 7.77
C LYS A 333 -2.57 -18.83 8.31
N ALA A 334 -2.72 -17.81 7.48
CA ALA A 334 -2.53 -16.41 7.89
C ALA A 334 -3.54 -15.97 8.97
N ILE A 335 -4.81 -16.35 8.85
CA ILE A 335 -5.81 -16.12 9.91
C ILE A 335 -5.34 -16.74 11.23
N SER A 336 -4.83 -17.96 11.17
CA SER A 336 -4.39 -18.68 12.37
C SER A 336 -3.15 -18.06 13.00
N VAL A 337 -2.19 -17.58 12.19
CA VAL A 337 -1.01 -16.82 12.66
C VAL A 337 -1.47 -15.52 13.32
N MET A 338 -2.32 -14.75 12.64
CA MET A 338 -2.77 -13.44 13.13
C MET A 338 -3.56 -13.57 14.44
N ALA A 339 -4.41 -14.58 14.57
CA ALA A 339 -5.16 -14.85 15.81
C ALA A 339 -4.22 -15.14 16.99
N GLU A 340 -3.13 -15.87 16.78
CA GLU A 340 -2.11 -16.10 17.84
C GLU A 340 -1.36 -14.82 18.19
N VAL A 341 -0.98 -14.04 17.18
CA VAL A 341 -0.32 -12.73 17.40
C VAL A 341 -1.20 -11.81 18.24
N ILE A 342 -2.50 -11.67 17.95
CA ILE A 342 -3.43 -10.83 18.73
C ILE A 342 -3.51 -11.27 20.20
N ARG A 343 -3.47 -12.57 20.48
CA ARG A 343 -3.50 -13.09 21.86
C ARG A 343 -2.23 -12.77 22.62
N ASP A 344 -1.09 -12.92 21.96
CA ASP A 344 0.26 -12.85 22.56
C ASP A 344 0.85 -11.44 22.62
N ALA A 345 0.27 -10.53 21.88
CA ALA A 345 0.70 -9.14 21.73
C ALA A 345 0.35 -8.23 22.92
#